data_d3254a2b9982e551ce97a86448d906fa
#
_entry.id   d3254a2b9982e551ce97a86448d906fa
#
_cell.length_a   1.000
_cell.length_b   1.000
_cell.length_c   1.000
_cell.angle_alpha   90.00
_cell.angle_beta   90.00
_cell.angle_gamma   90.00
#
_symmetry.space_group_name_H-M   'P 1'
#
loop_
_entity.id
_entity.type
_entity.pdbx_description
1 polymer ?
#
loop_
_entity_poly.entity_id
_entity_poly.type
_entity_poly.pdbx_seq_one_letter_code
_entity_poly.pdbx_strand_id
1 'polypeptide(L)'
;YKAEMESVLKIYSVVALFFIVLIVFLAVIGAIPNLQFVQSRSAGVVVRNSFGFIYPTDFASHCFYLYTAISYIFRKKFIVLRTALGFGLAYFIIRYCDARLNAASITVMALIFLYFYFRNDKQRRLFALLPLSAGIASSVMIYLSSKFTWSHPMYVALNNFFSMRLHLGHEALKKYAVQ
;
A
#
# COMPACT_ATOMS: atom_id res chain seq x y z
N TYR A 1 23.26 -15.88 3.89
CA TYR A 1 22.44 -14.69 3.63
C TYR A 1 21.03 -15.02 3.08
N LYS A 2 20.88 -15.83 2.01
CA LYS A 2 19.56 -16.10 1.41
C LYS A 2 18.68 -16.98 2.30
N ALA A 3 19.23 -18.03 2.89
CA ALA A 3 18.52 -18.93 3.81
C ALA A 3 18.12 -18.20 5.10
N GLU A 4 18.97 -17.35 5.61
CA GLU A 4 18.71 -16.49 6.77
C GLU A 4 17.57 -15.51 6.49
N MET A 5 17.59 -14.84 5.33
CA MET A 5 16.51 -13.93 4.94
C MET A 5 15.17 -14.66 4.81
N GLU A 6 15.13 -15.86 4.22
CA GLU A 6 13.89 -16.65 4.14
C GLU A 6 13.38 -17.05 5.52
N SER A 7 14.27 -17.36 6.46
CA SER A 7 13.90 -17.69 7.84
C SER A 7 13.34 -16.47 8.58
N VAL A 8 13.98 -15.32 8.45
CA VAL A 8 13.49 -14.05 9.03
C VAL A 8 12.11 -13.69 8.46
N LEU A 9 11.92 -13.80 7.14
CA LEU A 9 10.63 -13.51 6.52
C LEU A 9 9.52 -14.50 6.95
N LYS A 10 9.84 -15.76 7.18
CA LYS A 10 8.88 -16.74 7.72
C LYS A 10 8.44 -16.37 9.13
N ILE A 11 9.39 -16.08 10.02
CA ILE A 11 9.08 -15.65 11.39
C ILE A 11 8.25 -14.36 11.35
N TYR A 12 8.69 -13.36 10.59
CA TYR A 12 7.93 -12.12 10.41
C TYR A 12 6.50 -12.38 9.94
N SER A 13 6.32 -13.24 8.91
CA SER A 13 5.00 -13.51 8.35
C SER A 13 4.07 -14.19 9.35
N VAL A 14 4.56 -15.13 10.16
CA VAL A 14 3.76 -15.79 11.20
C VAL A 14 3.37 -14.80 12.28
N VAL A 15 4.34 -14.03 12.79
CA VAL A 15 4.10 -13.03 13.84
C VAL A 15 3.15 -11.93 13.37
N ALA A 16 3.41 -11.37 12.18
CA ALA A 16 2.56 -10.31 11.61
C ALA A 16 1.13 -10.81 11.35
N LEU A 17 0.97 -12.02 10.79
CA LEU A 17 -0.35 -12.63 10.59
C LEU A 17 -1.08 -12.81 11.91
N PHE A 18 -0.41 -13.35 12.91
CA PHE A 18 -0.99 -13.55 14.24
C PHE A 18 -1.49 -12.22 14.83
N PHE A 19 -0.66 -11.18 14.84
CA PHE A 19 -1.06 -9.88 15.38
C PHE A 19 -2.15 -9.20 14.58
N ILE A 20 -2.11 -9.25 13.25
CA ILE A 20 -3.17 -8.67 12.41
C ILE A 20 -4.51 -9.37 12.71
N VAL A 21 -4.53 -10.69 12.74
CA VAL A 21 -5.75 -11.46 13.03
C VAL A 21 -6.23 -11.17 14.45
N LEU A 22 -5.34 -11.15 15.44
CA LEU A 22 -5.67 -10.86 16.83
C LEU A 22 -6.29 -9.45 16.98
N ILE A 23 -5.65 -8.44 16.40
CA ILE A 23 -6.12 -7.04 16.49
C ILE A 23 -7.48 -6.89 15.81
N VAL A 24 -7.65 -7.45 14.61
CA VAL A 24 -8.93 -7.42 13.89
C VAL A 24 -10.01 -8.14 14.68
N PHE A 25 -9.69 -9.32 15.24
CA PHE A 25 -10.62 -10.06 16.09
C PHE A 25 -11.06 -9.26 17.31
N LEU A 26 -10.11 -8.67 18.04
CA LEU A 26 -10.39 -7.82 19.21
C LEU A 26 -11.22 -6.57 18.84
N ALA A 27 -10.99 -6.00 17.65
CA ALA A 27 -11.79 -4.89 17.14
C ALA A 27 -13.23 -5.32 16.77
N VAL A 28 -13.39 -6.52 16.21
CA VAL A 28 -14.72 -7.05 15.84
C VAL A 28 -15.56 -7.36 17.07
N ILE A 29 -14.97 -7.93 18.14
CA ILE A 29 -15.68 -8.21 19.39
C ILE A 29 -15.85 -6.97 20.29
N GLY A 30 -15.31 -5.81 19.88
CA GLY A 30 -15.43 -4.56 20.62
C GLY A 30 -14.47 -4.42 21.81
N ALA A 31 -13.49 -5.31 21.97
CA ALA A 31 -12.48 -5.24 23.03
C ALA A 31 -11.49 -4.08 22.80
N ILE A 32 -11.25 -3.72 21.55
CA ILE A 32 -10.52 -2.51 21.16
C ILE A 32 -11.37 -1.68 20.17
N PRO A 33 -11.24 -0.33 20.19
CA PRO A 33 -12.05 0.51 19.32
C PRO A 33 -11.69 0.33 17.85
N ASN A 34 -12.69 0.07 17.00
CA ASN A 34 -12.55 0.19 15.55
C ASN A 34 -12.79 1.66 15.17
N LEU A 35 -11.71 2.43 15.05
CA LEU A 35 -11.80 3.84 14.68
C LEU A 35 -12.34 3.98 13.26
N GLN A 36 -13.40 4.75 13.11
CA GLN A 36 -14.01 5.05 11.82
C GLN A 36 -13.72 6.50 11.43
N PHE A 37 -13.11 6.66 10.26
CA PHE A 37 -12.79 7.97 9.72
C PHE A 37 -13.77 8.31 8.59
N VAL A 38 -14.51 9.38 8.80
CA VAL A 38 -15.44 9.91 7.79
C VAL A 38 -14.69 10.88 6.90
N GLN A 39 -14.66 10.62 5.60
CA GLN A 39 -14.04 11.50 4.62
C GLN A 39 -15.07 11.93 3.57
N SER A 40 -15.30 13.23 3.47
CA SER A 40 -16.10 13.80 2.39
C SER A 40 -15.29 13.85 1.10
N ARG A 41 -15.86 13.33 0.01
CA ARG A 41 -15.29 13.38 -1.34
C ARG A 41 -16.32 13.92 -2.32
N SER A 42 -15.88 14.29 -3.52
CA SER A 42 -16.76 14.72 -4.62
C SER A 42 -17.84 13.68 -4.99
N ALA A 43 -17.57 12.39 -4.73
CA ALA A 43 -18.49 11.29 -4.99
C ALA A 43 -19.37 10.90 -3.78
N GLY A 44 -19.31 11.64 -2.65
CA GLY A 44 -20.05 11.35 -1.43
C GLY A 44 -19.18 11.13 -0.19
N VAL A 45 -19.84 10.72 0.88
CA VAL A 45 -19.20 10.45 2.17
C VAL A 45 -18.71 9.00 2.20
N VAL A 46 -17.43 8.79 2.51
CA VAL A 46 -16.82 7.47 2.64
C VAL A 46 -16.42 7.24 4.09
N VAL A 47 -16.88 6.13 4.65
CA VAL A 47 -16.46 5.66 5.98
C VAL A 47 -15.32 4.67 5.83
N ARG A 48 -14.20 4.96 6.49
CA ARG A 48 -12.96 4.19 6.44
C ARG A 48 -12.73 3.50 7.78
N ASN A 49 -12.63 2.18 7.79
CA ASN A 49 -12.43 1.40 9.00
C ASN A 49 -10.93 1.16 9.24
N SER A 50 -10.49 1.30 10.49
CA SER A 50 -9.10 1.04 10.89
C SER A 50 -8.84 -0.39 11.37
N PHE A 51 -9.91 -1.18 11.62
CA PHE A 51 -9.84 -2.56 12.11
C PHE A 51 -8.95 -2.73 13.36
N GLY A 52 -9.05 -1.79 14.31
CA GLY A 52 -8.28 -1.80 15.54
C GLY A 52 -6.89 -1.16 15.46
N PHE A 53 -6.48 -0.71 14.27
CA PHE A 53 -5.28 0.11 14.09
C PHE A 53 -5.59 1.60 14.32
N ILE A 54 -4.55 2.42 14.44
CA ILE A 54 -4.71 3.87 14.62
C ILE A 54 -5.32 4.51 13.36
N TYR A 55 -4.84 4.12 12.18
CA TYR A 55 -5.35 4.60 10.90
C TYR A 55 -5.70 3.46 9.94
N PRO A 56 -6.69 3.63 9.05
CA PRO A 56 -7.01 2.65 8.00
C PRO A 56 -5.82 2.34 7.07
N THR A 57 -4.94 3.32 6.87
CA THR A 57 -3.72 3.16 6.06
C THR A 57 -2.68 2.29 6.74
N ASP A 58 -2.63 2.26 8.07
CA ASP A 58 -1.68 1.43 8.83
C ASP A 58 -2.05 -0.04 8.68
N PHE A 59 -3.33 -0.37 8.88
CA PHE A 59 -3.84 -1.71 8.61
C PHE A 59 -3.51 -2.16 7.19
N ALA A 60 -3.81 -1.31 6.18
CA ALA A 60 -3.55 -1.60 4.78
C ALA A 60 -2.05 -1.79 4.47
N SER A 61 -1.17 -1.03 5.14
CA SER A 61 0.28 -1.17 5.02
C SER A 61 0.79 -2.48 5.58
N HIS A 62 0.31 -2.88 6.75
CA HIS A 62 0.66 -4.19 7.34
C HIS A 62 0.19 -5.34 6.46
N CYS A 63 -1.01 -5.25 5.88
CA CYS A 63 -1.50 -6.22 4.90
C CYS A 63 -0.61 -6.29 3.65
N PHE A 64 -0.14 -5.15 3.14
CA PHE A 64 0.77 -5.09 2.00
C PHE A 64 2.12 -5.77 2.30
N TYR A 65 2.74 -5.46 3.44
CA TYR A 65 4.02 -6.07 3.83
C TYR A 65 3.88 -7.58 4.06
N LEU A 66 2.81 -8.01 4.73
CA LEU A 66 2.52 -9.42 4.94
C LEU A 66 2.32 -10.16 3.61
N TYR A 67 1.49 -9.60 2.70
CA TYR A 67 1.27 -10.16 1.37
C TYR A 67 2.58 -10.29 0.58
N THR A 68 3.43 -9.27 0.62
CA THR A 68 4.72 -9.26 -0.06
C THR A 68 5.67 -10.32 0.50
N ALA A 69 5.77 -10.44 1.82
CA ALA A 69 6.61 -11.44 2.49
C ALA A 69 6.16 -12.88 2.16
N ILE A 70 4.86 -13.17 2.28
CA ILE A 70 4.28 -14.47 1.92
C ILE A 70 4.50 -14.76 0.43
N SER A 71 4.29 -13.77 -0.42
CA SER A 71 4.49 -13.93 -1.87
C SER A 71 5.95 -14.21 -2.24
N TYR A 72 6.90 -13.66 -1.50
CA TYR A 72 8.31 -13.96 -1.69
C TYR A 72 8.67 -15.38 -1.22
N ILE A 73 8.17 -15.82 -0.06
CA ILE A 73 8.41 -17.16 0.50
C ILE A 73 7.88 -18.23 -0.47
N PHE A 74 6.66 -18.05 -0.98
CA PHE A 74 5.99 -19.00 -1.87
C PHE A 74 6.17 -18.67 -3.37
N ARG A 75 7.22 -17.95 -3.74
CA ARG A 75 7.42 -17.43 -5.11
C ARG A 75 7.32 -18.47 -6.22
N LYS A 76 7.63 -19.75 -5.95
CA LYS A 76 7.55 -20.84 -6.92
C LYS A 76 6.27 -21.69 -6.82
N LYS A 77 5.43 -21.45 -5.82
CA LYS A 77 4.24 -22.27 -5.52
C LYS A 77 2.98 -21.41 -5.48
N PHE A 78 1.86 -22.04 -5.77
CA PHE A 78 0.51 -21.46 -5.60
C PHE A 78 0.31 -20.09 -6.28
N ILE A 79 0.88 -19.88 -7.48
CA ILE A 79 0.87 -18.58 -8.13
C ILE A 79 -0.55 -18.05 -8.35
N VAL A 80 -1.47 -18.90 -8.84
CA VAL A 80 -2.86 -18.50 -9.12
C VAL A 80 -3.56 -18.10 -7.83
N LEU A 81 -3.48 -18.95 -6.79
CA LEU A 81 -4.10 -18.67 -5.49
C LEU A 81 -3.55 -17.38 -4.89
N ARG A 82 -2.24 -17.20 -4.92
CA ARG A 82 -1.57 -16.02 -4.38
C ARG A 82 -1.96 -14.74 -5.12
N THR A 83 -2.05 -14.80 -6.45
CA THR A 83 -2.49 -13.66 -7.27
C THR A 83 -3.95 -13.33 -6.97
N ALA A 84 -4.83 -14.34 -6.90
CA ALA A 84 -6.23 -14.16 -6.53
C ALA A 84 -6.38 -13.55 -5.11
N LEU A 85 -5.60 -14.03 -4.15
CA LEU A 85 -5.56 -13.44 -2.79
C LEU A 85 -5.08 -11.99 -2.80
N GLY A 86 -4.09 -11.65 -3.64
CA GLY A 86 -3.64 -10.27 -3.80
C GLY A 86 -4.74 -9.35 -4.32
N PHE A 87 -5.46 -9.75 -5.37
CA PHE A 87 -6.61 -8.98 -5.88
C PHE A 87 -7.76 -8.91 -4.88
N GLY A 88 -8.08 -10.01 -4.20
CA GLY A 88 -9.11 -10.04 -3.16
C GLY A 88 -8.76 -9.09 -1.99
N LEU A 89 -7.51 -9.11 -1.55
CA LEU A 89 -7.01 -8.20 -0.50
C LEU A 89 -7.03 -6.73 -0.94
N ALA A 90 -6.61 -6.44 -2.16
CA ALA A 90 -6.67 -5.09 -2.73
C ALA A 90 -8.12 -4.58 -2.80
N TYR A 91 -9.06 -5.41 -3.26
CA TYR A 91 -10.49 -5.09 -3.26
C TYR A 91 -11.02 -4.83 -1.85
N PHE A 92 -10.69 -5.69 -0.88
CA PHE A 92 -11.06 -5.51 0.52
C PHE A 92 -10.56 -4.17 1.08
N ILE A 93 -9.29 -3.83 0.84
CA ILE A 93 -8.68 -2.58 1.30
C ILE A 93 -9.35 -1.36 0.66
N ILE A 94 -9.68 -1.41 -0.64
CA ILE A 94 -10.43 -0.32 -1.29
C ILE A 94 -11.81 -0.17 -0.66
N ARG A 95 -12.51 -1.28 -0.46
CA ARG A 95 -13.92 -1.28 -0.04
C ARG A 95 -14.11 -0.80 1.40
N TYR A 96 -13.21 -1.20 2.30
CA TYR A 96 -13.39 -0.99 3.74
C TYR A 96 -12.43 0.03 4.35
N CYS A 97 -11.23 0.19 3.82
CA CYS A 97 -10.23 1.14 4.32
C CYS A 97 -10.09 2.39 3.45
N ASP A 98 -10.56 2.34 2.18
CA ASP A 98 -10.33 3.36 1.15
C ASP A 98 -8.85 3.78 1.06
N ALA A 99 -7.93 2.83 1.27
CA ALA A 99 -6.49 3.03 1.18
C ALA A 99 -5.99 2.68 -0.25
N ARG A 100 -6.34 3.52 -1.21
CA ARG A 100 -6.16 3.30 -2.66
C ARG A 100 -4.71 3.03 -3.03
N LEU A 101 -3.76 3.76 -2.44
CA LEU A 101 -2.33 3.58 -2.73
C LEU A 101 -1.85 2.19 -2.31
N ASN A 102 -2.23 1.74 -1.12
CA ASN A 102 -1.84 0.42 -0.62
C ASN A 102 -2.47 -0.70 -1.45
N ALA A 103 -3.73 -0.55 -1.85
CA ALA A 103 -4.41 -1.49 -2.74
C ALA A 103 -3.75 -1.54 -4.13
N ALA A 104 -3.40 -0.39 -4.70
CA ALA A 104 -2.64 -0.32 -5.95
C ALA A 104 -1.27 -1.00 -5.81
N SER A 105 -0.57 -0.78 -4.70
CA SER A 105 0.72 -1.42 -4.43
C SER A 105 0.60 -2.94 -4.33
N ILE A 106 -0.43 -3.47 -3.67
CA ILE A 106 -0.71 -4.92 -3.61
C ILE A 106 -0.99 -5.47 -5.02
N THR A 107 -1.81 -4.78 -5.80
CA THR A 107 -2.14 -5.16 -7.18
C THR A 107 -0.89 -5.21 -8.06
N VAL A 108 -0.06 -4.17 -8.00
CA VAL A 108 1.21 -4.11 -8.74
C VAL A 108 2.14 -5.24 -8.32
N MET A 109 2.27 -5.51 -7.01
CA MET A 109 3.08 -6.63 -6.52
C MET A 109 2.54 -7.99 -6.98
N ALA A 110 1.22 -8.19 -6.97
CA ALA A 110 0.61 -9.42 -7.49
C ALA A 110 0.95 -9.64 -8.97
N LEU A 111 0.84 -8.58 -9.79
CA LEU A 111 1.20 -8.62 -11.22
C LEU A 111 2.69 -8.86 -11.45
N ILE A 112 3.56 -8.21 -10.65
CA ILE A 112 5.01 -8.43 -10.70
C ILE A 112 5.33 -9.90 -10.43
N PHE A 113 4.79 -10.49 -9.35
CA PHE A 113 5.03 -11.89 -9.02
C PHE A 113 4.47 -12.86 -10.07
N LEU A 114 3.31 -12.53 -10.67
CA LEU A 114 2.72 -13.28 -11.77
C LEU A 114 3.62 -13.24 -13.02
N TYR A 115 4.08 -12.05 -13.39
CA TYR A 115 4.98 -11.84 -14.52
C TYR A 115 6.27 -12.66 -14.38
N PHE A 116 6.89 -12.66 -13.18
CA PHE A 116 8.12 -13.41 -12.94
C PHE A 116 7.93 -14.91 -12.85
N TYR A 117 6.75 -15.37 -12.54
CA TYR A 117 6.44 -16.78 -12.59
C TYR A 117 6.47 -17.33 -14.03
N PHE A 118 5.92 -16.57 -14.98
CA PHE A 118 5.87 -16.99 -16.39
C PHE A 118 7.16 -16.71 -17.15
N ARG A 119 8.01 -15.86 -16.64
CA ARG A 119 9.26 -15.49 -17.32
C ARG A 119 10.50 -16.02 -16.60
N ASN A 120 11.31 -16.75 -17.35
CA ASN A 120 12.57 -17.33 -16.86
C ASN A 120 13.55 -16.24 -16.40
N ASP A 121 14.39 -16.54 -15.41
CA ASP A 121 15.34 -15.76 -14.59
C ASP A 121 16.23 -14.69 -15.26
N LYS A 122 16.16 -14.51 -16.57
CA LYS A 122 17.05 -13.58 -17.30
C LYS A 122 16.83 -12.08 -17.04
N GLN A 123 15.75 -11.70 -16.35
CA GLN A 123 15.39 -10.27 -16.14
C GLN A 123 15.62 -9.74 -14.72
N ARG A 124 16.55 -10.33 -13.97
CA ARG A 124 17.00 -9.78 -12.66
C ARG A 124 17.45 -8.32 -12.73
N ARG A 125 17.91 -7.87 -13.91
CA ARG A 125 18.35 -6.47 -14.11
C ARG A 125 17.19 -5.46 -13.99
N LEU A 126 15.97 -5.85 -14.34
CA LEU A 126 14.80 -4.96 -14.22
C LEU A 126 14.46 -4.66 -12.75
N PHE A 127 14.72 -5.62 -11.84
CA PHE A 127 14.53 -5.40 -10.39
C PHE A 127 15.58 -4.48 -9.77
N ALA A 128 16.78 -4.45 -10.31
CA ALA A 128 17.79 -3.49 -9.88
C ALA A 128 17.37 -2.03 -10.16
N LEU A 129 16.40 -1.83 -11.08
CA LEU A 129 15.85 -0.51 -11.38
C LEU A 129 14.69 -0.10 -10.47
N LEU A 130 14.12 -1.00 -9.64
CA LEU A 130 13.02 -0.65 -8.72
C LEU A 130 13.39 0.46 -7.73
N PRO A 131 14.57 0.45 -7.06
CA PRO A 131 14.96 1.57 -6.20
C PRO A 131 15.08 2.89 -6.96
N LEU A 132 15.57 2.84 -8.20
CA LEU A 132 15.66 4.02 -9.07
C LEU A 132 14.27 4.56 -9.42
N SER A 133 13.30 3.67 -9.73
CA SER A 133 11.92 4.08 -10.01
C SER A 133 11.25 4.74 -8.79
N ALA A 134 11.55 4.30 -7.56
CA ALA A 134 11.08 4.94 -6.36
C ALA A 134 11.66 6.36 -6.19
N GLY A 135 12.95 6.54 -6.46
CA GLY A 135 13.59 7.86 -6.47
C GLY A 135 12.96 8.81 -7.49
N ILE A 136 12.74 8.33 -8.71
CA ILE A 136 12.08 9.10 -9.78
C ILE A 136 10.64 9.46 -9.36
N ALA A 137 9.87 8.50 -8.87
CA ALA A 137 8.49 8.74 -8.43
C ALA A 137 8.43 9.78 -7.29
N SER A 138 9.34 9.72 -6.33
CA SER A 138 9.44 10.71 -5.24
C SER A 138 9.76 12.10 -5.78
N SER A 139 10.72 12.21 -6.70
CA SER A 139 11.08 13.50 -7.33
C SER A 139 9.92 14.09 -8.13
N VAL A 140 9.19 13.27 -8.87
CA VAL A 140 7.98 13.68 -9.60
C VAL A 140 6.90 14.16 -8.63
N MET A 141 6.67 13.46 -7.51
CA MET A 141 5.69 13.86 -6.51
C MET A 141 6.07 15.20 -5.85
N ILE A 142 7.34 15.43 -5.52
CA ILE A 142 7.83 16.72 -4.99
C ILE A 142 7.60 17.83 -6.02
N TYR A 143 7.96 17.59 -7.29
CA TYR A 143 7.75 18.57 -8.37
C TYR A 143 6.28 18.91 -8.56
N LEU A 144 5.39 17.89 -8.63
CA LEU A 144 3.95 18.12 -8.76
C LEU A 144 3.36 18.86 -7.55
N SER A 145 3.84 18.55 -6.33
CA SER A 145 3.44 19.25 -5.11
C SER A 145 3.89 20.72 -5.12
N SER A 146 5.09 21.02 -5.61
CA SER A 146 5.59 22.40 -5.69
C SER A 146 4.78 23.29 -6.66
N LYS A 147 4.22 22.66 -7.72
CA LYS A 147 3.40 23.36 -8.75
C LYS A 147 1.89 23.23 -8.50
N PHE A 148 1.48 22.61 -7.41
CA PHE A 148 0.07 22.38 -7.13
C PHE A 148 -0.72 23.68 -7.01
N THR A 149 -1.88 23.72 -7.67
CA THR A 149 -2.86 24.80 -7.57
C THR A 149 -4.27 24.24 -7.71
N TRP A 150 -5.22 24.80 -6.97
CA TRP A 150 -6.63 24.42 -7.02
C TRP A 150 -7.33 24.90 -8.29
N SER A 151 -6.80 25.90 -8.97
CA SER A 151 -7.40 26.47 -10.17
C SER A 151 -7.26 25.59 -11.41
N HIS A 152 -6.37 24.60 -11.40
CA HIS A 152 -6.10 23.77 -12.58
C HIS A 152 -6.70 22.37 -12.42
N PRO A 153 -7.64 21.95 -13.31
CA PRO A 153 -8.40 20.71 -13.15
C PRO A 153 -7.52 19.44 -13.13
N MET A 154 -6.40 19.44 -13.85
CA MET A 154 -5.46 18.32 -13.85
C MET A 154 -4.83 18.10 -12.48
N TYR A 155 -4.39 19.17 -11.80
CA TYR A 155 -3.83 19.04 -10.45
C TYR A 155 -4.86 18.58 -9.44
N VAL A 156 -6.11 19.03 -9.55
CA VAL A 156 -7.21 18.57 -8.70
C VAL A 156 -7.49 17.09 -8.92
N ALA A 157 -7.53 16.62 -10.17
CA ALA A 157 -7.73 15.21 -10.49
C ALA A 157 -6.59 14.34 -9.94
N LEU A 158 -5.32 14.74 -10.13
CA LEU A 158 -4.15 14.06 -9.59
C LEU A 158 -4.15 14.07 -8.05
N ASN A 159 -4.51 15.18 -7.44
CA ASN A 159 -4.59 15.29 -5.98
C ASN A 159 -5.65 14.34 -5.39
N ASN A 160 -6.80 14.23 -6.04
CA ASN A 160 -7.85 13.27 -5.65
C ASN A 160 -7.39 11.82 -5.85
N PHE A 161 -6.70 11.53 -6.95
CA PHE A 161 -6.11 10.21 -7.19
C PHE A 161 -5.09 9.83 -6.12
N PHE A 162 -4.19 10.74 -5.75
CA PHE A 162 -3.18 10.55 -4.70
C PHE A 162 -3.72 10.84 -3.28
N SER A 163 -5.03 10.86 -3.07
CA SER A 163 -5.65 11.03 -1.75
C SER A 163 -5.15 12.27 -1.00
N MET A 164 -5.19 13.42 -1.67
CA MET A 164 -4.80 14.75 -1.17
C MET A 164 -3.29 14.95 -0.91
N ARG A 165 -2.44 14.03 -1.33
CA ARG A 165 -0.99 14.11 -1.05
C ARG A 165 -0.28 15.25 -1.76
N LEU A 166 -0.76 15.69 -2.93
CA LEU A 166 -0.16 16.84 -3.62
C LEU A 166 -0.39 18.14 -2.84
N HIS A 167 -1.61 18.34 -2.35
CA HIS A 167 -1.94 19.50 -1.52
C HIS A 167 -1.15 19.49 -0.20
N LEU A 168 -1.14 18.35 0.51
CA LEU A 168 -0.36 18.23 1.76
C LEU A 168 1.14 18.46 1.53
N GLY A 169 1.68 17.95 0.42
CA GLY A 169 3.06 18.21 0.01
C GLY A 169 3.33 19.69 -0.29
N HIS A 170 2.39 20.35 -0.95
CA HIS A 170 2.48 21.80 -1.23
C HIS A 170 2.50 22.63 0.05
N GLU A 171 1.59 22.35 1.01
CA GLU A 171 1.57 23.02 2.31
C GLU A 171 2.85 22.76 3.12
N ALA A 172 3.35 21.53 3.10
CA ALA A 172 4.61 21.18 3.75
C ALA A 172 5.79 21.94 3.13
N LEU A 173 5.87 22.01 1.80
CA LEU A 173 6.91 22.75 1.11
C LEU A 173 6.84 24.26 1.43
N LYS A 174 5.65 24.85 1.49
CA LYS A 174 5.48 26.26 1.90
C LYS A 174 5.92 26.51 3.34
N LYS A 175 5.58 25.59 4.26
CA LYS A 175 5.87 25.75 5.69
C LYS A 175 7.33 25.53 6.05
N TYR A 176 7.98 24.58 5.35
CA TYR A 176 9.35 24.13 5.66
C TYR A 176 10.35 24.43 4.53
N ALA A 177 9.95 25.17 3.48
CA ALA A 177 10.91 25.65 2.49
C ALA A 177 11.96 26.50 3.22
N VAL A 178 13.17 25.95 3.31
CA VAL A 178 14.33 26.68 3.80
C VAL A 178 14.57 27.80 2.81
N GLN A 179 14.43 29.05 3.27
CA GLN A 179 14.81 30.23 2.52
C GLN A 179 16.32 30.27 2.35
#